data_447d31192bf4ee7ac0afcf05afdcfb4c
#
_entry.id   447d31192bf4ee7ac0afcf05afdcfb4c
#
_cell.length_a   1.000
_cell.length_b   1.000
_cell.length_c   1.000
_cell.angle_alpha   90.00
_cell.angle_beta   90.00
_cell.angle_gamma   90.00
#
_symmetry.space_group_name_H-M   'P 1'
#
loop_
_entity.id
_entity.type
_entity.pdbx_description
1 polymer ?
#
loop_
_entity_poly.entity_id
_entity_poly.type
_entity_poly.pdbx_seq_one_letter_code
_entity_poly.pdbx_strand_id
1 'polypeptide(L)'
;MITIRNDILTVKIAKRGAEIKSIVKDGIEYIYPTEPTIWPKSAPVLFPITGSVKNDTYTHGGKTYHIEKHGFAQVLTYEVEVCEGSRAVFLLRESEETLAQYPFAFAFRVIYELEGASLKTTYSVTNHSDEVMYFSVGAHEGYYTPEGIEDYDIHFDTPVTLDHTHLYGPLVTELRTRILTEGTVLPMYEKFFVSDALVFESIPVHTVTLRNRKNGKAVRVDFPFAKNLLLWHMPSAPYLCIEPWAGLPDRVGAGSEISEKEDILSLAPNAEYRGEHTVTIL
;
A
#
# COMPACT_ATOMS: atom_id res chain seq x y z
N MET A 1 2.17 5.10 20.03
CA MET A 1 1.04 4.23 19.61
C MET A 1 -0.25 4.99 19.87
N ILE A 2 -1.12 5.07 18.88
CA ILE A 2 -2.48 5.64 18.95
C ILE A 2 -3.46 4.49 18.86
N THR A 3 -4.60 4.59 19.53
CA THR A 3 -5.66 3.57 19.48
C THR A 3 -6.97 4.25 19.15
N ILE A 4 -7.63 3.79 18.09
CA ILE A 4 -9.02 4.13 17.76
C ILE A 4 -9.87 2.86 17.94
N ARG A 5 -11.13 3.04 18.31
CA ARG A 5 -12.05 1.91 18.53
C ARG A 5 -13.50 2.32 18.33
N ASN A 6 -14.30 1.35 17.97
CA ASN A 6 -15.76 1.38 18.07
C ASN A 6 -16.25 0.11 18.82
N ASP A 7 -17.53 -0.21 18.74
CA ASP A 7 -18.11 -1.37 19.41
C ASP A 7 -17.63 -2.72 18.81
N ILE A 8 -17.04 -2.72 17.62
CA ILE A 8 -16.66 -3.93 16.85
C ILE A 8 -15.15 -4.06 16.70
N LEU A 9 -14.45 -2.97 16.39
CA LEU A 9 -13.02 -2.98 16.07
C LEU A 9 -12.21 -2.20 17.09
N THR A 10 -10.99 -2.70 17.35
CA THR A 10 -9.92 -1.96 17.99
C THR A 10 -8.71 -1.93 17.05
N VAL A 11 -8.23 -0.73 16.69
CA VAL A 11 -7.11 -0.52 15.78
C VAL A 11 -6.00 0.26 16.49
N LYS A 12 -4.77 -0.25 16.40
CA LYS A 12 -3.57 0.40 16.93
C LYS A 12 -2.69 0.89 15.80
N ILE A 13 -2.25 2.14 15.90
CA ILE A 13 -1.50 2.81 14.84
C ILE A 13 -0.24 3.44 15.44
N ALA A 14 0.92 3.21 14.83
CA ALA A 14 2.16 3.86 15.20
C ALA A 14 2.21 5.28 14.65
N LYS A 15 2.81 6.23 15.39
CA LYS A 15 3.06 7.58 14.86
C LYS A 15 4.11 7.56 13.74
N ARG A 16 5.10 6.67 13.85
CA ARG A 16 6.09 6.45 12.79
C ARG A 16 5.41 5.72 11.64
N GLY A 17 5.46 6.30 10.44
CA GLY A 17 4.83 5.78 9.23
C GLY A 17 3.31 5.90 9.20
N ALA A 18 2.66 6.44 10.25
CA ALA A 18 1.22 6.33 10.47
C ALA A 18 0.73 4.86 10.34
N GLU A 19 1.60 3.91 10.63
CA GLU A 19 1.50 2.50 10.29
C GLU A 19 0.50 1.76 11.20
N ILE A 20 -0.47 1.04 10.61
CA ILE A 20 -1.37 0.13 11.33
C ILE A 20 -0.54 -1.02 11.90
N LYS A 21 -0.64 -1.25 13.21
CA LYS A 21 0.07 -2.31 13.94
C LYS A 21 -0.85 -3.42 14.44
N SER A 22 -2.16 -3.19 14.43
CA SER A 22 -3.13 -4.17 14.90
C SER A 22 -4.54 -3.78 14.45
N ILE A 23 -5.31 -4.74 13.98
CA ILE A 23 -6.76 -4.67 13.78
C ILE A 23 -7.36 -5.88 14.49
N VAL A 24 -8.08 -5.64 15.58
CA VAL A 24 -8.71 -6.71 16.38
C VAL A 24 -10.22 -6.62 16.30
N LYS A 25 -10.86 -7.75 15.98
CA LYS A 25 -12.31 -8.00 16.09
C LYS A 25 -12.52 -9.25 16.92
N ASP A 26 -13.37 -9.20 17.94
CA ASP A 26 -13.72 -10.35 18.82
C ASP A 26 -12.49 -11.06 19.40
N GLY A 27 -11.43 -10.30 19.74
CA GLY A 27 -10.17 -10.83 20.28
C GLY A 27 -9.25 -11.49 19.26
N ILE A 28 -9.60 -11.45 17.96
CA ILE A 28 -8.82 -12.03 16.87
C ILE A 28 -8.03 -10.91 16.16
N GLU A 29 -6.71 -11.11 15.97
CA GLU A 29 -5.85 -10.21 15.22
C GLU A 29 -5.94 -10.51 13.71
N TYR A 30 -6.01 -9.46 12.89
CA TYR A 30 -6.11 -9.54 11.42
C TYR A 30 -4.92 -8.91 10.68
N ILE A 31 -4.08 -8.13 11.37
CA ILE A 31 -2.84 -7.61 10.81
C ILE A 31 -1.66 -8.39 11.36
N TYR A 32 -0.66 -8.62 10.54
CA TYR A 32 0.57 -9.30 10.94
C TYR A 32 1.23 -8.59 12.14
N PRO A 33 1.44 -9.31 13.26
CA PRO A 33 1.84 -8.70 14.53
C PRO A 33 3.31 -8.26 14.60
N THR A 34 3.98 -8.17 13.47
CA THR A 34 5.37 -7.73 13.31
C THR A 34 6.38 -8.62 14.06
N GLU A 35 7.06 -9.50 13.33
CA GLU A 35 8.20 -10.26 13.83
C GLU A 35 9.48 -9.68 13.22
N PRO A 36 10.36 -9.02 14.02
CA PRO A 36 11.53 -8.31 13.49
C PRO A 36 12.50 -9.18 12.69
N THR A 37 12.54 -10.49 12.97
CA THR A 37 13.41 -11.44 12.27
C THR A 37 12.85 -11.91 10.93
N ILE A 38 11.55 -11.67 10.69
CA ILE A 38 10.85 -12.00 9.44
C ILE A 38 10.63 -10.70 8.66
N TRP A 39 9.71 -9.87 9.11
CA TRP A 39 9.41 -8.57 8.52
C TRP A 39 9.11 -7.55 9.64
N PRO A 40 9.92 -6.49 9.78
CA PRO A 40 9.80 -5.54 10.88
C PRO A 40 8.67 -4.52 10.70
N LYS A 41 7.81 -4.70 9.72
CA LYS A 41 6.65 -3.85 9.41
C LYS A 41 5.37 -4.67 9.44
N SER A 42 4.23 -4.01 9.34
CA SER A 42 2.90 -4.64 9.28
C SER A 42 2.01 -4.04 8.19
N ALA A 43 2.02 -2.72 8.03
CA ALA A 43 1.16 -2.01 7.08
C ALA A 43 1.79 -0.64 6.72
N PRO A 44 2.96 -0.60 6.06
CA PRO A 44 3.60 0.66 5.73
C PRO A 44 2.78 1.47 4.72
N VAL A 45 2.74 2.79 4.94
CA VAL A 45 2.13 3.75 4.02
C VAL A 45 3.19 4.23 3.04
N LEU A 46 2.91 4.13 1.74
CA LEU A 46 3.86 4.43 0.68
C LEU A 46 3.60 5.83 0.10
N PHE A 47 4.61 6.70 0.17
CA PHE A 47 4.62 8.05 -0.40
C PHE A 47 6.05 8.64 -0.31
N PRO A 48 6.52 9.44 -1.28
CA PRO A 48 5.82 9.92 -2.49
C PRO A 48 5.96 9.01 -3.70
N ILE A 49 6.56 7.83 -3.55
CA ILE A 49 6.61 6.79 -4.58
C ILE A 49 6.14 5.44 -4.06
N THR A 50 5.63 4.60 -4.96
CA THR A 50 5.35 3.18 -4.72
C THR A 50 6.37 2.34 -5.47
N GLY A 51 6.95 1.34 -4.82
CA GLY A 51 8.06 0.57 -5.38
C GLY A 51 9.36 1.39 -5.44
N SER A 52 10.22 1.07 -6.40
CA SER A 52 11.52 1.73 -6.60
C SER A 52 11.54 2.56 -7.88
N VAL A 53 12.32 3.63 -7.86
CA VAL A 53 12.84 4.27 -9.07
C VAL A 53 14.17 3.61 -9.43
N LYS A 54 14.56 3.68 -10.70
CA LYS A 54 15.77 3.05 -11.20
C LYS A 54 17.03 3.66 -10.54
N ASN A 55 17.87 2.78 -9.96
CA ASN A 55 19.09 3.19 -9.22
C ASN A 55 18.80 4.08 -8.01
N ASP A 56 17.59 4.03 -7.44
CA ASP A 56 17.12 4.87 -6.34
C ASP A 56 17.27 6.38 -6.62
N THR A 57 17.27 6.79 -7.90
CA THR A 57 17.41 8.16 -8.32
C THR A 57 16.41 8.54 -9.40
N TYR A 58 15.97 9.80 -9.38
CA TYR A 58 15.16 10.40 -10.43
C TYR A 58 15.60 11.83 -10.71
N THR A 59 15.14 12.42 -11.80
CA THR A 59 15.38 13.81 -12.16
C THR A 59 14.11 14.63 -12.07
N HIS A 60 14.25 15.90 -11.70
CA HIS A 60 13.21 16.92 -11.76
C HIS A 60 13.85 18.29 -11.92
N GLY A 61 13.37 19.09 -12.89
CA GLY A 61 13.90 20.43 -13.15
C GLY A 61 15.41 20.43 -13.46
N GLY A 62 15.92 19.37 -14.09
CA GLY A 62 17.33 19.22 -14.44
C GLY A 62 18.25 18.85 -13.26
N LYS A 63 17.72 18.57 -12.08
CA LYS A 63 18.47 18.10 -10.91
C LYS A 63 18.18 16.63 -10.64
N THR A 64 19.15 15.92 -10.08
CA THR A 64 19.02 14.53 -9.65
C THR A 64 18.74 14.46 -8.16
N TYR A 65 17.78 13.63 -7.79
CA TYR A 65 17.38 13.35 -6.40
C TYR A 65 17.52 11.87 -6.12
N HIS A 66 17.83 11.54 -4.87
CA HIS A 66 17.87 10.15 -4.38
C HIS A 66 16.65 9.90 -3.52
N ILE A 67 15.97 8.77 -3.77
CA ILE A 67 14.82 8.34 -2.98
C ILE A 67 14.79 6.83 -2.89
N GLU A 68 14.65 6.30 -1.69
CA GLU A 68 14.61 4.86 -1.45
C GLU A 68 13.26 4.23 -1.84
N LYS A 69 13.26 2.92 -2.03
CA LYS A 69 12.06 2.10 -2.29
C LYS A 69 10.91 2.50 -1.36
N HIS A 70 9.76 2.80 -1.93
CA HIS A 70 8.52 3.21 -1.24
C HIS A 70 8.55 4.61 -0.62
N GLY A 71 9.61 5.38 -0.84
CA GLY A 71 9.75 6.72 -0.30
C GLY A 71 9.91 6.78 1.21
N PHE A 72 9.76 7.95 1.76
CA PHE A 72 10.10 8.27 3.15
C PHE A 72 8.91 8.23 4.12
N ALA A 73 7.68 8.25 3.66
CA ALA A 73 6.49 8.33 4.53
C ALA A 73 6.43 7.20 5.57
N GLN A 74 6.83 6.00 5.18
CA GLN A 74 6.85 4.80 6.02
C GLN A 74 7.86 4.84 7.18
N VAL A 75 8.85 5.75 7.15
CA VAL A 75 9.93 5.81 8.15
C VAL A 75 9.92 7.10 8.98
N LEU A 76 9.17 8.11 8.56
CA LEU A 76 9.07 9.38 9.28
C LEU A 76 7.99 9.34 10.37
N THR A 77 8.11 10.22 11.36
CA THR A 77 7.13 10.35 12.44
C THR A 77 6.13 11.44 12.09
N TYR A 78 4.86 11.09 12.12
CA TYR A 78 3.75 12.00 11.85
C TYR A 78 3.31 12.76 13.10
N GLU A 79 2.85 13.98 12.90
CA GLU A 79 2.03 14.70 13.86
C GLU A 79 0.64 14.03 13.92
N VAL A 80 0.03 14.00 15.12
CA VAL A 80 -1.34 13.53 15.29
C VAL A 80 -2.24 14.74 15.41
N GLU A 81 -2.98 15.07 14.34
CA GLU A 81 -3.92 16.20 14.31
C GLU A 81 -5.23 15.88 15.05
N VAL A 82 -5.68 14.61 14.94
CA VAL A 82 -6.93 14.13 15.57
C VAL A 82 -6.71 12.74 16.14
N CYS A 83 -7.25 12.47 17.32
CA CYS A 83 -7.36 11.13 17.90
C CYS A 83 -8.62 11.11 18.79
N GLU A 84 -9.76 10.77 18.21
CA GLU A 84 -11.07 10.82 18.86
C GLU A 84 -11.89 9.58 18.55
N GLY A 85 -12.22 8.79 19.58
CA GLY A 85 -13.10 7.62 19.45
C GLY A 85 -12.69 6.67 18.32
N SER A 86 -13.40 6.74 17.22
CA SER A 86 -13.23 5.89 16.02
C SER A 86 -12.40 6.56 14.91
N ARG A 87 -11.79 7.73 15.15
CA ARG A 87 -11.08 8.49 14.11
C ARG A 87 -9.70 8.94 14.55
N ALA A 88 -8.71 8.83 13.67
CA ALA A 88 -7.38 9.42 13.83
C ALA A 88 -6.92 10.08 12.53
N VAL A 89 -6.21 11.21 12.64
CA VAL A 89 -5.58 11.93 11.52
C VAL A 89 -4.12 12.12 11.82
N PHE A 90 -3.28 11.64 10.94
CA PHE A 90 -1.83 11.76 10.97
C PHE A 90 -1.38 12.69 9.86
N LEU A 91 -0.54 13.66 10.19
CA LEU A 91 0.01 14.63 9.24
C LEU A 91 1.52 14.50 9.13
N LEU A 92 2.00 14.43 7.90
CA LEU A 92 3.40 14.60 7.52
C LEU A 92 3.50 15.84 6.62
N ARG A 93 4.42 16.75 6.95
CA ARG A 93 4.76 17.92 6.14
C ARG A 93 6.17 17.78 5.59
N GLU A 94 6.46 18.62 4.61
CA GLU A 94 7.81 18.81 4.14
C GLU A 94 8.74 19.25 5.28
N SER A 95 10.00 18.87 5.15
CA SER A 95 11.11 19.24 6.02
C SER A 95 12.37 19.38 5.17
N GLU A 96 13.46 19.89 5.72
CA GLU A 96 14.75 19.92 5.02
C GLU A 96 15.16 18.53 4.53
N GLU A 97 14.94 17.49 5.35
CA GLU A 97 15.24 16.11 5.01
C GLU A 97 14.42 15.61 3.81
N THR A 98 13.11 15.88 3.79
CA THR A 98 12.24 15.45 2.68
C THR A 98 12.49 16.27 1.42
N LEU A 99 12.71 17.58 1.52
CA LEU A 99 13.01 18.45 0.39
C LEU A 99 14.34 18.09 -0.31
N ALA A 100 15.31 17.53 0.42
CA ALA A 100 16.55 17.02 -0.16
C ALA A 100 16.32 15.79 -1.05
N GLN A 101 15.27 15.02 -0.82
CA GLN A 101 14.91 13.81 -1.55
C GLN A 101 13.77 14.04 -2.55
N TYR A 102 12.86 14.99 -2.25
CA TYR A 102 11.63 15.24 -2.97
C TYR A 102 11.31 16.75 -2.90
N PRO A 103 11.62 17.51 -3.96
CA PRO A 103 11.70 18.98 -3.92
C PRO A 103 10.34 19.67 -4.00
N PHE A 104 9.32 19.12 -3.36
CA PHE A 104 7.98 19.70 -3.32
C PHE A 104 7.55 19.96 -1.89
N ALA A 105 6.94 21.12 -1.65
CA ALA A 105 6.27 21.42 -0.41
C ALA A 105 4.89 20.74 -0.40
N PHE A 106 4.58 20.00 0.66
CA PHE A 106 3.37 19.20 0.73
C PHE A 106 2.79 19.12 2.14
N ALA A 107 1.51 18.78 2.22
CA ALA A 107 0.90 18.18 3.40
C ALA A 107 0.34 16.82 3.01
N PHE A 108 0.83 15.76 3.64
CA PHE A 108 0.33 14.41 3.46
C PHE A 108 -0.39 13.96 4.72
N ARG A 109 -1.69 13.68 4.61
CA ARG A 109 -2.49 13.15 5.71
C ARG A 109 -2.89 11.71 5.46
N VAL A 110 -2.77 10.91 6.50
CA VAL A 110 -3.37 9.57 6.57
C VAL A 110 -4.48 9.63 7.60
N ILE A 111 -5.70 9.40 7.14
CA ILE A 111 -6.92 9.51 7.94
C ILE A 111 -7.50 8.11 8.10
N TYR A 112 -7.69 7.69 9.34
CA TYR A 112 -8.29 6.41 9.71
C TYR A 112 -9.64 6.62 10.36
N GLU A 113 -10.67 5.93 9.86
CA GLU A 113 -12.04 6.03 10.36
C GLU A 113 -12.66 4.63 10.48
N LEU A 114 -13.27 4.32 11.64
CA LEU A 114 -13.96 3.05 11.86
C LEU A 114 -15.47 3.21 11.68
N GLU A 115 -16.05 2.36 10.83
CA GLU A 115 -17.49 2.26 10.63
C GLU A 115 -17.90 0.78 10.63
N GLY A 116 -18.66 0.38 11.65
CA GLY A 116 -19.02 -1.03 11.83
C GLY A 116 -17.76 -1.91 11.92
N ALA A 117 -17.67 -2.95 11.10
CA ALA A 117 -16.53 -3.85 11.00
C ALA A 117 -15.49 -3.38 9.96
N SER A 118 -15.53 -2.12 9.54
CA SER A 118 -14.67 -1.56 8.49
C SER A 118 -13.73 -0.50 9.04
N LEU A 119 -12.50 -0.51 8.55
CA LEU A 119 -11.52 0.55 8.68
C LEU A 119 -11.36 1.22 7.32
N LYS A 120 -11.78 2.47 7.20
CA LYS A 120 -11.51 3.32 6.04
C LYS A 120 -10.21 4.07 6.25
N THR A 121 -9.32 4.02 5.25
CA THR A 121 -8.10 4.81 5.17
C THR A 121 -8.23 5.81 4.03
N THR A 122 -8.01 7.09 4.31
CA THR A 122 -7.95 8.15 3.29
C THR A 122 -6.55 8.74 3.25
N TYR A 123 -5.96 8.77 2.07
CA TYR A 123 -4.74 9.49 1.75
C TYR A 123 -5.10 10.86 1.17
N SER A 124 -4.78 11.94 1.89
CA SER A 124 -4.98 13.31 1.40
C SER A 124 -3.61 13.94 1.19
N VAL A 125 -3.35 14.38 -0.04
CA VAL A 125 -2.10 15.03 -0.44
C VAL A 125 -2.43 16.44 -0.92
N THR A 126 -1.87 17.45 -0.27
CA THR A 126 -2.00 18.86 -0.71
C THR A 126 -0.66 19.33 -1.24
N ASN A 127 -0.65 19.90 -2.43
CA ASN A 127 0.54 20.53 -3.01
C ASN A 127 0.64 22.00 -2.52
N HIS A 128 1.69 22.29 -1.77
CA HIS A 128 2.02 23.64 -1.30
C HIS A 128 3.16 24.30 -2.11
N SER A 129 3.64 23.62 -3.16
CA SER A 129 4.64 24.20 -4.10
C SER A 129 3.96 25.11 -5.10
N ASP A 130 4.76 25.98 -5.72
CA ASP A 130 4.33 26.87 -6.82
C ASP A 130 4.31 26.16 -8.19
N GLU A 131 4.70 24.89 -8.23
CA GLU A 131 4.77 24.06 -9.45
C GLU A 131 3.95 22.79 -9.31
N VAL A 132 3.75 22.06 -10.42
CA VAL A 132 3.07 20.75 -10.43
C VAL A 132 3.92 19.75 -9.68
N MET A 133 3.31 19.13 -8.68
CA MET A 133 3.90 18.06 -7.87
C MET A 133 3.58 16.68 -8.48
N TYR A 134 4.57 15.80 -8.50
CA TYR A 134 4.44 14.43 -9.03
C TYR A 134 4.66 13.42 -7.91
N PHE A 135 3.71 12.52 -7.71
CA PHE A 135 3.79 11.53 -6.64
C PHE A 135 3.03 10.25 -6.97
N SER A 136 3.23 9.23 -6.18
CA SER A 136 2.31 8.11 -6.05
C SER A 136 2.07 7.78 -4.58
N VAL A 137 0.97 7.09 -4.31
CA VAL A 137 0.57 6.65 -2.98
C VAL A 137 0.10 5.20 -3.03
N GLY A 138 0.33 4.45 -1.97
CA GLY A 138 -0.07 3.06 -1.89
C GLY A 138 -0.18 2.56 -0.47
N ALA A 139 -0.96 1.50 -0.33
CA ALA A 139 -1.11 0.69 0.87
C ALA A 139 -0.22 -0.56 0.78
N HIS A 140 0.19 -1.11 1.93
CA HIS A 140 1.04 -2.30 1.99
C HIS A 140 0.72 -3.11 3.25
N GLU A 141 -0.58 -3.37 3.49
CA GLU A 141 -1.03 -4.11 4.67
C GLU A 141 -0.72 -5.60 4.56
N GLY A 142 0.01 -6.12 5.56
CA GLY A 142 0.22 -7.55 5.77
C GLY A 142 -0.92 -8.14 6.61
N TYR A 143 -1.82 -8.86 5.97
CA TYR A 143 -2.92 -9.56 6.65
C TYR A 143 -2.43 -10.86 7.25
N TYR A 144 -2.77 -11.08 8.52
CA TYR A 144 -2.26 -12.19 9.31
C TYR A 144 -2.85 -13.53 8.84
N THR A 145 -1.97 -14.47 8.46
CA THR A 145 -2.30 -15.82 7.99
C THR A 145 -1.60 -16.88 8.84
N PRO A 146 -1.97 -17.01 10.14
CA PRO A 146 -1.26 -17.87 11.09
C PRO A 146 -1.24 -19.35 10.73
N GLU A 147 -2.20 -19.81 9.92
CA GLU A 147 -2.27 -21.20 9.45
C GLU A 147 -1.34 -21.49 8.25
N GLY A 148 -0.71 -20.44 7.70
CA GLY A 148 0.09 -20.48 6.48
C GLY A 148 -0.69 -20.03 5.25
N ILE A 149 0.01 -19.38 4.32
CA ILE A 149 -0.58 -18.74 3.14
C ILE A 149 -1.37 -19.72 2.25
N GLU A 150 -0.94 -20.98 2.18
CA GLU A 150 -1.59 -22.00 1.33
C GLU A 150 -2.96 -22.45 1.84
N ASP A 151 -3.38 -21.98 3.01
CA ASP A 151 -4.75 -22.16 3.50
C ASP A 151 -5.71 -21.05 3.09
N TYR A 152 -5.21 -20.07 2.30
CA TYR A 152 -5.97 -18.88 1.91
C TYR A 152 -6.13 -18.77 0.41
N ASP A 153 -7.19 -18.08 0.01
CA ASP A 153 -7.49 -17.69 -1.37
C ASP A 153 -7.79 -16.20 -1.45
N ILE A 154 -7.46 -15.59 -2.59
CA ILE A 154 -8.01 -14.30 -3.00
C ILE A 154 -9.28 -14.55 -3.83
N HIS A 155 -10.38 -13.97 -3.39
CA HIS A 155 -11.67 -14.01 -4.07
C HIS A 155 -11.95 -12.67 -4.76
N PHE A 156 -12.53 -12.75 -5.94
CA PHE A 156 -13.02 -11.62 -6.75
C PHE A 156 -14.55 -11.71 -6.86
N ASP A 157 -15.24 -10.59 -6.80
CA ASP A 157 -16.72 -10.54 -6.87
C ASP A 157 -17.23 -10.91 -8.26
N THR A 158 -16.42 -10.76 -9.31
CA THR A 158 -16.71 -11.11 -10.70
C THR A 158 -15.54 -11.89 -11.31
N PRO A 159 -15.76 -12.70 -12.35
CA PRO A 159 -14.66 -13.37 -13.05
C PRO A 159 -13.64 -12.36 -13.58
N VAL A 160 -12.37 -12.61 -13.32
CA VAL A 160 -11.24 -11.81 -13.80
C VAL A 160 -10.22 -12.67 -14.55
N THR A 161 -9.51 -12.01 -15.44
CA THR A 161 -8.33 -12.57 -16.11
C THR A 161 -7.13 -11.75 -15.68
N LEU A 162 -6.13 -12.39 -15.05
CA LEU A 162 -4.98 -11.72 -14.45
C LEU A 162 -3.68 -12.19 -15.07
N ASP A 163 -2.90 -11.23 -15.52
CA ASP A 163 -1.51 -11.42 -15.92
C ASP A 163 -0.60 -10.80 -14.85
N HIS A 164 0.29 -11.62 -14.30
CA HIS A 164 1.37 -11.16 -13.45
C HIS A 164 2.50 -10.58 -14.30
N THR A 165 2.89 -9.36 -14.02
CA THR A 165 4.06 -8.72 -14.61
C THR A 165 5.30 -9.05 -13.78
N HIS A 166 6.34 -9.60 -14.41
CA HIS A 166 7.56 -10.00 -13.73
C HIS A 166 8.42 -8.80 -13.32
N LEU A 167 9.18 -8.98 -12.25
CA LEU A 167 10.18 -8.05 -11.78
C LEU A 167 11.59 -8.50 -12.18
N TYR A 168 12.48 -7.56 -12.44
CA TYR A 168 13.93 -7.76 -12.50
C TYR A 168 14.59 -6.88 -11.43
N GLY A 169 15.02 -7.51 -10.35
CA GLY A 169 15.31 -6.79 -9.11
C GLY A 169 14.07 -6.03 -8.65
N PRO A 170 14.15 -4.75 -8.31
CA PRO A 170 13.00 -3.99 -7.85
C PRO A 170 12.18 -3.33 -8.98
N LEU A 171 12.51 -3.59 -10.26
CA LEU A 171 11.94 -2.92 -11.41
C LEU A 171 10.98 -3.81 -12.20
N VAL A 172 9.95 -3.20 -12.79
CA VAL A 172 8.96 -3.88 -13.62
C VAL A 172 9.54 -4.19 -15.02
N THR A 173 9.21 -5.37 -15.55
CA THR A 173 9.60 -5.80 -16.91
C THR A 173 8.42 -5.76 -17.88
N GLU A 174 8.66 -6.09 -19.15
CA GLU A 174 7.59 -6.34 -20.14
C GLU A 174 7.08 -7.80 -20.13
N LEU A 175 7.74 -8.68 -19.37
CA LEU A 175 7.37 -10.08 -19.32
C LEU A 175 6.13 -10.27 -18.45
N ARG A 176 5.13 -10.95 -18.99
CA ARG A 176 3.87 -11.27 -18.28
C ARG A 176 3.59 -12.77 -18.33
N THR A 177 2.99 -13.27 -17.26
CA THR A 177 2.53 -14.66 -17.17
C THR A 177 1.08 -14.69 -16.72
N ARG A 178 0.24 -15.41 -17.45
CA ARG A 178 -1.16 -15.62 -17.08
C ARG A 178 -1.24 -16.43 -15.78
N ILE A 179 -1.88 -15.86 -14.75
CA ILE A 179 -2.10 -16.48 -13.44
C ILE A 179 -3.53 -16.96 -13.26
N LEU A 180 -4.50 -16.24 -13.79
CA LEU A 180 -5.91 -16.57 -13.69
C LEU A 180 -6.63 -16.25 -15.00
N THR A 181 -7.54 -17.13 -15.44
CA THR A 181 -8.37 -16.92 -16.65
C THR A 181 -9.83 -17.07 -16.28
N GLU A 182 -10.62 -16.01 -16.46
CA GLU A 182 -12.07 -15.97 -16.20
C GLU A 182 -12.47 -16.61 -14.86
N GLY A 183 -11.64 -16.40 -13.84
CA GLY A 183 -11.81 -17.00 -12.52
C GLY A 183 -12.24 -15.99 -11.45
N THR A 184 -12.91 -16.47 -10.42
CA THR A 184 -13.31 -15.69 -9.25
C THR A 184 -12.48 -16.03 -8.01
N VAL A 185 -11.58 -17.01 -8.09
CA VAL A 185 -10.75 -17.47 -6.98
C VAL A 185 -9.32 -17.70 -7.44
N LEU A 186 -8.38 -17.07 -6.75
CA LEU A 186 -6.94 -17.30 -6.92
C LEU A 186 -6.39 -17.94 -5.64
N PRO A 187 -6.15 -19.26 -5.62
CA PRO A 187 -5.51 -19.93 -4.50
C PRO A 187 -4.09 -19.42 -4.29
N MET A 188 -3.71 -19.16 -3.04
CA MET A 188 -2.37 -18.73 -2.72
C MET A 188 -1.41 -19.91 -2.57
N TYR A 189 -0.20 -19.75 -3.10
CA TYR A 189 0.88 -20.73 -3.02
C TYR A 189 2.22 -20.03 -2.77
N GLU A 190 3.05 -20.60 -1.90
CA GLU A 190 4.42 -20.14 -1.64
C GLU A 190 5.24 -19.91 -2.93
N LYS A 191 5.06 -20.79 -3.92
CA LYS A 191 5.77 -20.73 -5.20
C LYS A 191 5.53 -19.44 -6.01
N PHE A 192 4.46 -18.72 -5.74
CA PHE A 192 4.18 -17.46 -6.42
C PHE A 192 5.13 -16.32 -6.01
N PHE A 193 5.74 -16.44 -4.84
CA PHE A 193 6.54 -15.39 -4.21
C PHE A 193 8.05 -15.68 -4.20
N VAL A 194 8.48 -16.73 -4.90
CA VAL A 194 9.91 -17.12 -4.96
C VAL A 194 10.80 -16.04 -5.58
N SER A 195 10.25 -15.23 -6.48
CA SER A 195 10.99 -14.16 -7.18
C SER A 195 10.71 -12.76 -6.65
N ASP A 196 9.66 -12.54 -5.91
CA ASP A 196 9.15 -11.31 -5.27
C ASP A 196 7.59 -11.28 -5.35
N ALA A 197 6.98 -10.08 -5.37
CA ALA A 197 5.54 -9.87 -5.42
C ALA A 197 4.90 -10.34 -6.75
N LEU A 198 3.65 -10.76 -6.69
CA LEU A 198 2.77 -10.78 -7.85
C LEU A 198 2.32 -9.35 -8.16
N VAL A 199 2.61 -8.86 -9.35
CA VAL A 199 2.24 -7.52 -9.80
C VAL A 199 1.12 -7.61 -10.83
N PHE A 200 -0.03 -7.02 -10.54
CA PHE A 200 -1.19 -6.91 -11.44
C PHE A 200 -1.37 -5.45 -11.84
N GLU A 201 -0.87 -5.10 -13.01
CA GLU A 201 -1.03 -3.77 -13.59
C GLU A 201 -2.44 -3.57 -14.11
N SER A 202 -3.01 -2.38 -13.87
CA SER A 202 -4.34 -2.00 -14.35
C SER A 202 -5.39 -3.08 -14.07
N ILE A 203 -5.43 -3.55 -12.82
CA ILE A 203 -6.36 -4.61 -12.41
C ILE A 203 -7.81 -4.19 -12.70
N PRO A 204 -8.65 -5.09 -13.30
CA PRO A 204 -9.99 -4.72 -13.77
C PRO A 204 -11.04 -4.61 -12.64
N VAL A 205 -10.64 -4.82 -11.40
CA VAL A 205 -11.50 -4.76 -10.21
C VAL A 205 -10.85 -3.92 -9.12
N HIS A 206 -11.67 -3.36 -8.24
CA HIS A 206 -11.21 -2.54 -7.12
C HIS A 206 -11.62 -3.14 -5.76
N THR A 207 -11.82 -4.46 -5.75
CA THR A 207 -12.20 -5.21 -4.56
C THR A 207 -11.63 -6.60 -4.62
N VAL A 208 -11.02 -7.05 -3.51
CA VAL A 208 -10.61 -8.43 -3.29
C VAL A 208 -10.97 -8.88 -1.89
N THR A 209 -11.15 -10.19 -1.70
CA THR A 209 -11.38 -10.78 -0.37
C THR A 209 -10.36 -11.88 -0.13
N LEU A 210 -9.49 -11.71 0.87
CA LEU A 210 -8.66 -12.77 1.42
C LEU A 210 -9.53 -13.66 2.32
N ARG A 211 -9.62 -14.95 2.02
CA ARG A 211 -10.45 -15.91 2.78
C ARG A 211 -9.67 -17.15 3.16
N ASN A 212 -9.75 -17.54 4.43
CA ASN A 212 -9.24 -18.81 4.90
C ASN A 212 -10.23 -19.93 4.52
N ARG A 213 -9.75 -20.97 3.81
CA ARG A 213 -10.54 -22.10 3.34
C ARG A 213 -11.04 -23.01 4.45
N LYS A 214 -10.32 -23.09 5.59
CA LYS A 214 -10.60 -24.02 6.66
C LYS A 214 -11.62 -23.49 7.67
N ASN A 215 -11.51 -22.20 8.01
CA ASN A 215 -12.32 -21.62 9.07
C ASN A 215 -13.29 -20.53 8.60
N GLY A 216 -13.19 -20.12 7.32
CA GLY A 216 -14.06 -19.14 6.69
C GLY A 216 -13.78 -17.69 7.06
N LYS A 217 -12.81 -17.39 7.93
CA LYS A 217 -12.41 -16.02 8.25
C LYS A 217 -12.00 -15.29 6.98
N ALA A 218 -12.42 -14.04 6.85
CA ALA A 218 -12.13 -13.27 5.65
C ALA A 218 -11.94 -11.80 5.94
N VAL A 219 -11.11 -11.17 5.09
CA VAL A 219 -10.86 -9.74 5.04
C VAL A 219 -11.14 -9.26 3.63
N ARG A 220 -12.06 -8.32 3.48
CA ARG A 220 -12.36 -7.64 2.23
C ARG A 220 -11.58 -6.34 2.15
N VAL A 221 -10.97 -6.08 1.01
CA VAL A 221 -10.25 -4.84 0.72
C VAL A 221 -10.86 -4.19 -0.51
N ASP A 222 -11.47 -3.00 -0.33
CA ASP A 222 -12.01 -2.16 -1.39
C ASP A 222 -11.05 -0.99 -1.63
N PHE A 223 -10.59 -0.76 -2.88
CA PHE A 223 -9.51 0.18 -3.20
C PHE A 223 -9.75 0.99 -4.48
N PRO A 224 -10.82 1.81 -4.54
CA PRO A 224 -11.17 2.55 -5.76
C PRO A 224 -10.10 3.56 -6.22
N PHE A 225 -9.16 3.94 -5.35
CA PHE A 225 -8.09 4.88 -5.68
C PHE A 225 -6.95 4.24 -6.50
N ALA A 226 -6.77 2.92 -6.37
CA ALA A 226 -5.61 2.24 -6.89
C ALA A 226 -5.89 1.64 -8.27
N LYS A 227 -4.93 1.81 -9.18
CA LYS A 227 -4.94 1.23 -10.51
C LYS A 227 -4.30 -0.16 -10.53
N ASN A 228 -3.33 -0.37 -9.63
CA ASN A 228 -2.51 -1.57 -9.59
C ASN A 228 -2.70 -2.30 -8.26
N LEU A 229 -2.61 -3.63 -8.30
CA LEU A 229 -2.63 -4.48 -7.12
C LEU A 229 -1.39 -5.34 -7.09
N LEU A 230 -0.70 -5.34 -5.96
CA LEU A 230 0.38 -6.27 -5.69
C LEU A 230 -0.02 -7.21 -4.56
N LEU A 231 0.44 -8.45 -4.65
CA LEU A 231 0.39 -9.41 -3.56
C LEU A 231 1.82 -9.78 -3.22
N TRP A 232 2.17 -9.73 -1.93
CA TRP A 232 3.51 -10.06 -1.49
C TRP A 232 3.53 -10.87 -0.21
N HIS A 233 4.49 -11.78 -0.14
CA HIS A 233 4.67 -12.69 0.97
C HIS A 233 6.14 -13.10 1.07
N MET A 234 6.70 -13.11 2.25
CA MET A 234 8.00 -13.76 2.48
C MET A 234 7.78 -15.26 2.70
N PRO A 235 8.61 -16.13 2.11
CA PRO A 235 8.50 -17.58 2.30
C PRO A 235 8.40 -17.97 3.78
N SER A 236 7.41 -18.80 4.10
CA SER A 236 7.11 -19.29 5.46
C SER A 236 6.65 -18.21 6.46
N ALA A 237 6.41 -16.99 6.02
CA ALA A 237 5.90 -15.94 6.91
C ALA A 237 4.38 -16.08 7.11
N PRO A 238 3.83 -15.72 8.29
CA PRO A 238 2.41 -15.87 8.57
C PRO A 238 1.59 -14.64 8.13
N TYR A 239 1.79 -14.13 6.91
CA TYR A 239 1.04 -13.02 6.35
C TYR A 239 0.97 -13.06 4.84
N LEU A 240 -0.01 -12.36 4.28
CA LEU A 240 -0.07 -11.96 2.87
C LEU A 240 -0.28 -10.45 2.82
N CYS A 241 0.59 -9.73 2.13
CA CYS A 241 0.34 -8.33 1.81
C CYS A 241 -0.63 -8.23 0.64
N ILE A 242 -1.63 -7.36 0.79
CA ILE A 242 -2.51 -6.91 -0.29
C ILE A 242 -2.23 -5.43 -0.46
N GLU A 243 -1.70 -5.05 -1.62
CA GLU A 243 -1.05 -3.77 -1.82
C GLU A 243 -1.67 -3.01 -3.00
N PRO A 244 -2.78 -2.30 -2.77
CA PRO A 244 -3.33 -1.41 -3.78
C PRO A 244 -2.47 -0.16 -3.94
N TRP A 245 -1.96 0.09 -5.15
CA TRP A 245 -1.07 1.20 -5.48
C TRP A 245 -1.63 2.07 -6.60
N ALA A 246 -1.54 3.39 -6.44
CA ALA A 246 -1.85 4.33 -7.51
C ALA A 246 -0.75 4.35 -8.59
N GLY A 247 0.51 4.07 -8.22
CA GLY A 247 1.65 4.01 -9.11
C GLY A 247 2.27 2.62 -9.23
N LEU A 248 3.42 2.54 -9.89
CA LEU A 248 4.25 1.33 -10.07
C LEU A 248 5.72 1.62 -9.80
N PRO A 249 6.57 0.60 -9.57
CA PRO A 249 8.02 0.75 -9.71
C PRO A 249 8.38 1.20 -11.14
N ASP A 250 9.58 1.75 -11.35
CA ASP A 250 10.05 2.02 -12.70
C ASP A 250 10.16 0.74 -13.51
N ARG A 251 9.98 0.85 -14.85
CA ARG A 251 10.35 -0.22 -15.77
C ARG A 251 11.87 -0.27 -15.96
N VAL A 252 12.39 -1.45 -16.30
CA VAL A 252 13.82 -1.66 -16.58
C VAL A 252 14.36 -0.63 -17.60
N GLY A 253 13.55 -0.27 -18.60
CA GLY A 253 13.90 0.71 -19.65
C GLY A 253 13.50 2.16 -19.37
N ALA A 254 12.93 2.47 -18.18
CA ALA A 254 12.41 3.79 -17.89
C ALA A 254 13.50 4.89 -17.93
N GLY A 255 13.10 6.10 -18.33
CA GLY A 255 13.84 7.33 -18.13
C GLY A 255 13.93 7.71 -16.65
N SER A 256 14.59 8.80 -16.35
CA SER A 256 14.78 9.26 -14.97
C SER A 256 13.85 10.42 -14.57
N GLU A 257 13.18 11.08 -15.51
CA GLU A 257 12.35 12.26 -15.20
C GLU A 257 11.06 11.82 -14.48
N ILE A 258 10.82 12.37 -13.28
CA ILE A 258 9.69 11.95 -12.44
C ILE A 258 8.34 12.20 -13.09
N SER A 259 8.21 13.26 -13.88
CA SER A 259 6.99 13.62 -14.60
C SER A 259 6.61 12.61 -15.70
N GLU A 260 7.57 11.80 -16.16
CA GLU A 260 7.39 10.78 -17.18
C GLU A 260 7.26 9.37 -16.62
N LYS A 261 7.34 9.22 -15.28
CA LYS A 261 7.19 7.93 -14.62
C LYS A 261 5.80 7.38 -14.88
N GLU A 262 5.72 6.09 -15.23
CA GLU A 262 4.46 5.40 -15.47
C GLU A 262 3.55 5.44 -14.23
N ASP A 263 2.27 5.72 -14.46
CA ASP A 263 1.23 5.85 -13.41
C ASP A 263 1.54 6.89 -12.31
N ILE A 264 2.43 7.85 -12.58
CA ILE A 264 2.66 8.94 -11.64
C ILE A 264 1.42 9.86 -11.59
N LEU A 265 1.01 10.25 -10.39
CA LEU A 265 -0.02 11.26 -10.20
C LEU A 265 0.60 12.66 -10.30
N SER A 266 -0.14 13.60 -10.87
CA SER A 266 0.24 15.01 -10.94
C SER A 266 -0.78 15.86 -10.19
N LEU A 267 -0.31 16.86 -9.44
CA LEU A 267 -1.16 17.72 -8.62
C LEU A 267 -0.76 19.18 -8.81
N ALA A 268 -1.68 20.00 -9.30
CA ALA A 268 -1.44 21.42 -9.52
C ALA A 268 -1.15 22.16 -8.18
N PRO A 269 -0.48 23.33 -8.23
CA PRO A 269 -0.29 24.19 -7.05
C PRO A 269 -1.59 24.41 -6.29
N ASN A 270 -1.53 24.30 -4.96
CA ASN A 270 -2.66 24.46 -4.02
C ASN A 270 -3.85 23.51 -4.24
N ALA A 271 -3.71 22.48 -5.07
CA ALA A 271 -4.71 21.43 -5.22
C ALA A 271 -4.57 20.36 -4.13
N GLU A 272 -5.64 19.61 -3.91
CA GLU A 272 -5.69 18.44 -3.03
C GLU A 272 -6.08 17.20 -3.83
N TYR A 273 -5.37 16.10 -3.60
CA TYR A 273 -5.72 14.75 -4.02
C TYR A 273 -6.29 13.98 -2.83
N ARG A 274 -7.28 13.13 -3.09
CA ARG A 274 -7.80 12.17 -2.11
C ARG A 274 -7.94 10.79 -2.74
N GLY A 275 -7.31 9.80 -2.09
CA GLY A 275 -7.45 8.39 -2.43
C GLY A 275 -7.91 7.61 -1.21
N GLU A 276 -8.81 6.64 -1.39
CA GLU A 276 -9.40 5.90 -0.28
C GLU A 276 -9.35 4.39 -0.52
N HIS A 277 -9.13 3.63 0.55
CA HIS A 277 -9.41 2.20 0.59
C HIS A 277 -10.10 1.82 1.91
N THR A 278 -10.78 0.69 1.89
CA THR A 278 -11.51 0.19 3.05
C THR A 278 -11.19 -1.27 3.30
N VAL A 279 -10.83 -1.57 4.53
CA VAL A 279 -10.61 -2.94 5.01
C VAL A 279 -11.80 -3.34 5.87
N THR A 280 -12.54 -4.37 5.45
CA THR A 280 -13.72 -4.90 6.19
C THR A 280 -13.42 -6.29 6.71
N ILE A 281 -13.61 -6.51 8.01
CA ILE A 281 -13.47 -7.80 8.67
C ILE A 281 -14.82 -8.52 8.62
N LEU A 282 -14.91 -9.57 7.79
CA LEU A 282 -16.15 -10.32 7.54
C LEU A 282 -16.44 -11.38 8.60
#